data_c457783aa7e234a9aa7926c6e37f154e
#
_entry.id   c457783aa7e234a9aa7926c6e37f154e
#
_cell.length_a   1.000
_cell.length_b   1.000
_cell.length_c   1.000
_cell.angle_alpha   90.00
_cell.angle_beta   90.00
_cell.angle_gamma   90.00
#
_symmetry.space_group_name_H-M   'P 1'
#
loop_
_entity.id
_entity.type
_entity.pdbx_description
1 polymer ?
#
loop_
_entity_poly.entity_id
_entity_poly.type
_entity_poly.pdbx_seq_one_letter_code
_entity_poly.pdbx_strand_id
1 'polypeptide(L)'
;MAQAKAQAVARTGSSGASWVLAADTVVVDQGKVLGKPDGDQEALTMLSSLRGRQHQVITGIAILNPATGAQQSETCRSEVSMRSYSQAEAEAYVARGAALDKAGGYGIQDRTFRPVDMQLMRECYANVMGLPLCHLVRAMRRLGLEPLSDVPEACQAHTQYRCPVYTEILEGRQ
;
A
#
# COMPACT_ATOMS: atom_id res chain seq x y z
N MET A 1 12.69 0.20 5.01
CA MET A 1 12.05 -0.74 5.97
C MET A 1 11.69 -2.07 5.31
N ALA A 2 11.11 -2.15 4.10
CA ALA A 2 10.81 -3.41 3.42
C ALA A 2 12.03 -4.36 3.30
N GLN A 3 13.19 -3.86 2.88
CA GLN A 3 14.42 -4.66 2.81
C GLN A 3 14.81 -5.27 4.17
N ALA A 4 14.75 -4.49 5.25
CA ALA A 4 15.06 -4.98 6.58
C ALA A 4 14.09 -6.10 7.04
N LYS A 5 12.81 -5.97 6.69
CA LYS A 5 11.81 -7.02 6.93
C LYS A 5 12.13 -8.30 6.14
N ALA A 6 12.45 -8.18 4.84
CA ALA A 6 12.84 -9.32 4.01
C ALA A 6 14.08 -10.04 4.56
N GLN A 7 15.11 -9.28 4.95
CA GLN A 7 16.32 -9.81 5.55
C GLN A 7 16.09 -10.48 6.92
N ALA A 8 15.20 -9.92 7.75
CA ALA A 8 14.84 -10.52 9.02
C ALA A 8 14.20 -11.89 8.83
N VAL A 9 13.24 -12.02 7.91
CA VAL A 9 12.62 -13.30 7.57
C VAL A 9 13.63 -14.28 6.98
N ALA A 10 14.50 -13.82 6.08
CA ALA A 10 15.54 -14.68 5.51
C ALA A 10 16.47 -15.30 6.56
N ARG A 11 16.77 -14.56 7.63
CA ARG A 11 17.63 -15.03 8.75
C ARG A 11 16.95 -16.06 9.65
N THR A 12 15.62 -16.13 9.69
CA THR A 12 14.91 -17.14 10.50
C THR A 12 14.96 -18.56 9.92
N GLY A 13 15.65 -18.74 8.79
CA GLY A 13 15.90 -20.04 8.21
C GLY A 13 14.63 -20.75 7.73
N SER A 14 13.67 -20.01 7.18
CA SER A 14 12.51 -20.60 6.50
C SER A 14 13.02 -21.45 5.32
N SER A 15 13.53 -22.62 5.66
CA SER A 15 14.14 -23.61 4.77
C SER A 15 13.07 -24.11 3.81
N GLY A 16 13.14 -23.68 2.57
CA GLY A 16 12.25 -24.08 1.48
C GLY A 16 11.64 -22.94 0.69
N ALA A 17 11.57 -21.70 1.20
CA ALA A 17 11.13 -20.55 0.41
C ALA A 17 12.25 -20.12 -0.55
N SER A 18 12.03 -20.26 -1.86
CA SER A 18 12.98 -19.78 -2.87
C SER A 18 13.12 -18.27 -2.86
N TRP A 19 12.08 -17.53 -2.46
CA TRP A 19 12.02 -16.08 -2.46
C TRP A 19 11.26 -15.53 -1.24
N VAL A 20 11.76 -14.45 -0.69
CA VAL A 20 11.10 -13.68 0.37
C VAL A 20 10.62 -12.35 -0.21
N LEU A 21 9.33 -12.07 -0.07
CA LEU A 21 8.70 -10.79 -0.41
C LEU A 21 8.35 -10.06 0.88
N ALA A 22 8.70 -8.78 0.95
CA ALA A 22 8.28 -7.89 2.02
C ALA A 22 7.77 -6.57 1.45
N ALA A 23 6.75 -6.00 2.10
CA ALA A 23 6.24 -4.67 1.83
C ALA A 23 6.16 -3.86 3.14
N ASP A 24 6.28 -2.54 2.99
CA ASP A 24 6.15 -1.59 4.09
C ASP A 24 5.54 -0.30 3.58
N THR A 25 4.44 0.11 4.19
CA THR A 25 3.62 1.24 3.74
C THR A 25 3.56 2.31 4.81
N VAL A 26 3.73 3.55 4.39
CA VAL A 26 3.56 4.73 5.22
C VAL A 26 2.62 5.72 4.56
N VAL A 27 1.86 6.43 5.37
CA VAL A 27 1.08 7.61 4.97
C VAL A 27 1.88 8.85 5.31
N VAL A 28 1.96 9.80 4.40
CA VAL A 28 2.69 11.07 4.61
C VAL A 28 1.73 12.23 4.39
N ASP A 29 1.48 13.00 5.44
CA ASP A 29 0.67 14.21 5.41
C ASP A 29 1.53 15.42 5.76
N GLN A 30 1.63 16.39 4.84
CA GLN A 30 2.43 17.62 5.01
C GLN A 30 3.88 17.35 5.49
N GLY A 31 4.52 16.31 4.93
CA GLY A 31 5.89 15.90 5.31
C GLY A 31 5.98 15.10 6.60
N LYS A 32 4.90 14.90 7.34
CA LYS A 32 4.85 14.08 8.54
C LYS A 32 4.40 12.66 8.23
N VAL A 33 5.15 11.68 8.70
CA VAL A 33 4.77 10.26 8.58
C VAL A 33 3.70 9.93 9.61
N LEU A 34 2.58 9.38 9.13
CA LEU A 34 1.51 8.83 9.95
C LEU A 34 1.65 7.30 9.95
N GLY A 35 1.95 6.75 11.11
CA GLY A 35 1.98 5.30 11.36
C GLY A 35 0.57 4.73 11.58
N LYS A 36 0.53 3.56 12.22
CA LYS A 36 -0.72 3.03 12.79
C LYS A 36 -1.04 3.81 14.06
N PRO A 37 -2.30 4.16 14.31
CA PRO A 37 -2.68 4.85 15.54
C PRO A 37 -2.58 3.92 16.75
N ASP A 38 -2.12 4.45 17.89
CA ASP A 38 -2.00 3.72 19.15
C ASP A 38 -3.35 3.50 19.86
N GLY A 39 -4.42 4.15 19.33
CA GLY A 39 -5.77 4.02 19.87
C GLY A 39 -6.79 4.88 19.15
N ASP A 40 -8.04 4.81 19.58
CA ASP A 40 -9.18 5.46 18.92
C ASP A 40 -9.02 6.99 18.82
N GLN A 41 -8.51 7.63 19.86
CA GLN A 41 -8.32 9.09 19.86
C GLN A 41 -7.28 9.53 18.83
N GLU A 42 -6.17 8.79 18.69
CA GLU A 42 -5.18 9.08 17.68
C GLU A 42 -5.71 8.80 16.26
N ALA A 43 -6.47 7.71 16.09
CA ALA A 43 -7.14 7.41 14.82
C ALA A 43 -8.09 8.56 14.41
N LEU A 44 -8.91 9.07 15.31
CA LEU A 44 -9.77 10.22 15.04
C LEU A 44 -8.98 11.49 14.69
N THR A 45 -7.87 11.72 15.36
CA THR A 45 -6.99 12.85 15.09
C THR A 45 -6.39 12.75 13.68
N MET A 46 -5.88 11.57 13.30
CA MET A 46 -5.36 11.31 11.95
C MET A 46 -6.44 11.50 10.88
N LEU A 47 -7.60 10.90 11.06
CA LEU A 47 -8.72 11.04 10.14
C LEU A 47 -9.17 12.50 9.99
N SER A 48 -9.24 13.24 11.10
CA SER A 48 -9.60 14.65 11.08
C SER A 48 -8.57 15.49 10.31
N SER A 49 -7.28 15.18 10.43
CA SER A 49 -6.22 15.88 9.69
C SER A 49 -6.26 15.59 8.20
N LEU A 50 -6.63 14.37 7.81
CA LEU A 50 -6.66 13.96 6.40
C LEU A 50 -7.95 14.39 5.68
N ARG A 51 -9.04 14.59 6.40
CA ARG A 51 -10.38 14.87 5.85
C ARG A 51 -10.40 16.03 4.85
N GLY A 52 -10.94 15.79 3.66
CA GLY A 52 -11.09 16.78 2.58
C GLY A 52 -9.77 17.29 2.01
N ARG A 53 -8.67 16.58 2.25
CA ARG A 53 -7.32 16.98 1.79
C ARG A 53 -6.64 15.87 1.02
N GLN A 54 -5.54 16.21 0.39
CA GLN A 54 -4.64 15.30 -0.31
C GLN A 54 -3.44 14.97 0.59
N HIS A 55 -3.00 13.72 0.53
CA HIS A 55 -1.82 13.20 1.20
C HIS A 55 -1.14 12.14 0.33
N GLN A 56 0.00 11.64 0.74
CA GLN A 56 0.75 10.61 0.02
C GLN A 56 0.71 9.27 0.73
N VAL A 57 0.62 8.20 -0.06
CA VAL A 57 0.87 6.83 0.40
C VAL A 57 2.10 6.32 -0.32
N ILE A 58 3.09 5.87 0.45
CA ILE A 58 4.36 5.39 -0.06
C ILE A 58 4.57 3.96 0.42
N THR A 59 4.70 3.02 -0.53
CA THR A 59 5.03 1.63 -0.21
C THR A 59 6.37 1.26 -0.81
N GLY A 60 7.29 0.78 0.04
CA GLY A 60 8.48 0.07 -0.38
C GLY A 60 8.20 -1.43 -0.46
N ILE A 61 8.67 -2.08 -1.52
CA ILE A 61 8.68 -3.54 -1.64
C ILE A 61 10.12 -4.04 -1.78
N ALA A 62 10.38 -5.24 -1.30
CA ALA A 62 11.67 -5.91 -1.45
C ALA A 62 11.45 -7.39 -1.73
N ILE A 63 12.19 -7.92 -2.70
CA ILE A 63 12.26 -9.35 -3.03
C ILE A 63 13.70 -9.79 -2.76
N LEU A 64 13.87 -10.90 -2.07
CA LEU A 64 15.17 -11.46 -1.70
C LEU A 64 15.16 -12.97 -1.90
N ASN A 65 16.17 -13.51 -2.56
CA ASN A 65 16.46 -14.94 -2.54
C ASN A 65 17.53 -15.21 -1.47
N PRO A 66 17.19 -15.88 -0.36
CA PRO A 66 18.14 -16.12 0.73
C PRO A 66 19.30 -17.03 0.34
N ALA A 67 19.12 -17.94 -0.63
CA ALA A 67 20.12 -18.91 -1.05
C ALA A 67 21.21 -18.29 -1.95
N THR A 68 20.82 -17.35 -2.83
CA THR A 68 21.73 -16.74 -3.81
C THR A 68 22.14 -15.32 -3.45
N GLY A 69 21.42 -14.66 -2.52
CA GLY A 69 21.57 -13.24 -2.21
C GLY A 69 20.98 -12.30 -3.28
N ALA A 70 20.40 -12.82 -4.35
CA ALA A 70 19.75 -12.00 -5.38
C ALA A 70 18.58 -11.21 -4.75
N GLN A 71 18.56 -9.89 -4.98
CA GLN A 71 17.55 -9.01 -4.41
C GLN A 71 17.17 -7.87 -5.33
N GLN A 72 15.94 -7.40 -5.20
CA GLN A 72 15.42 -6.22 -5.87
C GLN A 72 14.48 -5.47 -4.95
N SER A 73 14.47 -4.14 -5.05
CA SER A 73 13.51 -3.30 -4.34
C SER A 73 12.92 -2.24 -5.24
N GLU A 74 11.69 -1.88 -4.94
CA GLU A 74 10.94 -0.83 -5.64
C GLU A 74 10.23 0.05 -4.61
N THR A 75 9.91 1.27 -5.01
CA THR A 75 9.09 2.19 -4.21
C THR A 75 7.97 2.72 -5.09
N CYS A 76 6.76 2.65 -4.59
CA CYS A 76 5.58 3.24 -5.21
C CYS A 76 5.06 4.38 -4.35
N ARG A 77 4.73 5.52 -4.99
CA ARG A 77 4.09 6.66 -4.36
C ARG A 77 2.75 6.91 -5.04
N SER A 78 1.72 7.22 -4.24
CA SER A 78 0.40 7.60 -4.75
C SER A 78 -0.12 8.81 -3.98
N GLU A 79 -0.65 9.78 -4.71
CA GLU A 79 -1.41 10.90 -4.15
C GLU A 79 -2.85 10.46 -3.92
N VAL A 80 -3.36 10.65 -2.72
CA VAL A 80 -4.68 10.21 -2.31
C VAL A 80 -5.49 11.38 -1.80
N SER A 81 -6.65 11.63 -2.40
CA SER A 81 -7.59 12.66 -1.97
C SER A 81 -8.65 12.04 -1.07
N MET A 82 -8.84 12.62 0.12
CA MET A 82 -9.88 12.18 1.05
C MET A 82 -11.20 12.92 0.79
N ARG A 83 -12.31 12.22 0.98
CA ARG A 83 -13.63 12.86 1.03
C ARG A 83 -13.77 13.82 2.22
N SER A 84 -14.69 14.76 2.11
CA SER A 84 -15.16 15.58 3.25
C SER A 84 -16.21 14.81 4.06
N TYR A 85 -15.82 13.70 4.70
CA TYR A 85 -16.70 12.95 5.60
C TYR A 85 -16.95 13.71 6.90
N SER A 86 -18.08 13.44 7.57
CA SER A 86 -18.42 14.04 8.84
C SER A 86 -17.63 13.46 10.01
N GLN A 87 -17.62 14.15 11.14
CA GLN A 87 -17.05 13.64 12.38
C GLN A 87 -17.74 12.35 12.82
N ALA A 88 -19.06 12.28 12.72
CA ALA A 88 -19.83 11.09 13.08
C ALA A 88 -19.49 9.87 12.20
N GLU A 89 -19.22 10.05 10.91
CA GLU A 89 -18.74 8.96 10.02
C GLU A 89 -17.38 8.45 10.49
N ALA A 90 -16.44 9.33 10.84
CA ALA A 90 -15.12 8.94 11.34
C ALA A 90 -15.22 8.20 12.68
N GLU A 91 -16.04 8.70 13.62
CA GLU A 91 -16.27 8.06 14.91
C GLU A 91 -16.90 6.66 14.76
N ALA A 92 -17.91 6.53 13.92
CA ALA A 92 -18.53 5.24 13.63
C ALA A 92 -17.54 4.25 12.97
N TYR A 93 -16.61 4.74 12.15
CA TYR A 93 -15.56 3.91 11.57
C TYR A 93 -14.55 3.44 12.60
N VAL A 94 -14.05 4.34 13.46
CA VAL A 94 -13.09 4.01 14.52
C VAL A 94 -13.70 3.06 15.55
N ALA A 95 -14.96 3.28 15.96
CA ALA A 95 -15.67 2.42 16.91
C ALA A 95 -15.80 0.95 16.45
N ARG A 96 -15.66 0.67 15.16
CA ARG A 96 -15.61 -0.70 14.61
C ARG A 96 -14.23 -1.36 14.74
N GLY A 97 -13.23 -0.67 15.27
CA GLY A 97 -11.85 -1.14 15.36
C GLY A 97 -11.11 -1.22 14.03
N ALA A 98 -11.70 -0.71 12.94
CA ALA A 98 -11.18 -0.86 11.59
C ALA A 98 -9.99 0.07 11.26
N ALA A 99 -9.68 1.02 12.14
CA ALA A 99 -8.64 2.04 11.95
C ALA A 99 -7.26 1.61 12.46
N LEU A 100 -7.20 0.82 13.55
CA LEU A 100 -6.01 0.64 14.37
C LEU A 100 -4.87 -0.15 13.72
N ASP A 101 -5.17 -0.98 12.74
CA ASP A 101 -4.18 -1.79 12.02
C ASP A 101 -3.65 -1.14 10.74
N LYS A 102 -4.04 0.12 10.46
CA LYS A 102 -3.77 0.81 9.20
C LYS A 102 -2.99 2.10 9.39
N ALA A 103 -1.95 2.31 8.58
CA ALA A 103 -1.22 3.58 8.54
C ALA A 103 -2.18 4.73 8.16
N GLY A 104 -2.12 5.84 8.90
CA GLY A 104 -3.05 6.97 8.74
C GLY A 104 -4.48 6.68 9.23
N GLY A 105 -4.73 5.52 9.84
CA GLY A 105 -6.00 5.17 10.43
C GLY A 105 -7.13 4.85 9.44
N TYR A 106 -6.86 4.56 8.15
CA TYR A 106 -7.90 4.27 7.17
C TYR A 106 -7.52 3.17 6.17
N GLY A 107 -8.52 2.54 5.56
CA GLY A 107 -8.34 1.61 4.45
C GLY A 107 -9.15 2.05 3.23
N ILE A 108 -8.50 2.17 2.05
CA ILE A 108 -9.18 2.53 0.80
C ILE A 108 -10.27 1.51 0.41
N GLN A 109 -10.09 0.25 0.78
CA GLN A 109 -11.00 -0.84 0.50
C GLN A 109 -12.23 -0.90 1.43
N ASP A 110 -12.33 -0.03 2.46
CA ASP A 110 -13.49 -0.03 3.36
C ASP A 110 -14.76 0.40 2.61
N ARG A 111 -15.72 -0.52 2.52
CA ARG A 111 -16.95 -0.32 1.73
C ARG A 111 -18.02 0.49 2.46
N THR A 112 -17.89 0.65 3.76
CA THR A 112 -18.86 1.38 4.60
C THR A 112 -18.44 2.84 4.77
N PHE A 113 -17.23 3.09 5.21
CA PHE A 113 -16.72 4.44 5.45
C PHE A 113 -16.34 5.17 4.17
N ARG A 114 -15.70 4.44 3.21
CA ARG A 114 -15.26 4.98 1.91
C ARG A 114 -14.54 6.32 2.03
N PRO A 115 -13.41 6.37 2.74
CA PRO A 115 -12.77 7.65 3.09
C PRO A 115 -12.16 8.38 1.89
N VAL A 116 -11.76 7.63 0.85
CA VAL A 116 -11.08 8.17 -0.33
C VAL A 116 -12.08 8.65 -1.38
N ASP A 117 -11.80 9.80 -1.98
CA ASP A 117 -12.54 10.32 -3.13
C ASP A 117 -12.11 9.57 -4.40
N MET A 118 -12.88 8.57 -4.76
CA MET A 118 -12.60 7.73 -5.93
C MET A 118 -12.77 8.48 -7.26
N GLN A 119 -13.44 9.63 -7.29
CA GLN A 119 -13.56 10.44 -8.50
C GLN A 119 -12.25 11.16 -8.82
N LEU A 120 -11.45 11.44 -7.80
CA LEU A 120 -10.13 12.08 -7.92
C LEU A 120 -8.98 11.08 -7.97
N MET A 121 -9.24 9.79 -7.71
CA MET A 121 -8.19 8.77 -7.72
C MET A 121 -7.66 8.55 -9.15
N ARG A 122 -6.35 8.77 -9.35
CA ARG A 122 -5.65 8.58 -10.64
C ARG A 122 -4.39 7.75 -10.49
N GLU A 123 -4.22 7.10 -9.36
CA GLU A 123 -2.99 6.47 -8.91
C GLU A 123 -3.16 4.95 -8.72
N CYS A 124 -2.10 4.28 -8.30
CA CYS A 124 -2.12 2.86 -8.02
C CYS A 124 -2.95 2.53 -6.78
N TYR A 125 -4.16 2.01 -6.97
CA TYR A 125 -5.05 1.57 -5.87
C TYR A 125 -4.38 0.51 -4.96
N ALA A 126 -3.70 -0.47 -5.57
CA ALA A 126 -3.00 -1.53 -4.86
C ALA A 126 -1.85 -1.00 -3.97
N ASN A 127 -1.23 0.13 -4.35
CA ASN A 127 -0.27 0.82 -3.49
C ASN A 127 -0.93 1.33 -2.20
N VAL A 128 -2.10 1.93 -2.32
CA VAL A 128 -2.85 2.44 -1.15
C VAL A 128 -3.33 1.29 -0.25
N MET A 129 -3.54 0.11 -0.79
CA MET A 129 -3.80 -1.11 -0.01
C MET A 129 -2.53 -1.68 0.68
N GLY A 130 -1.33 -1.27 0.25
CA GLY A 130 -0.06 -1.69 0.84
C GLY A 130 0.78 -2.66 0.03
N LEU A 131 0.34 -3.06 -1.19
CA LEU A 131 1.13 -3.92 -2.08
C LEU A 131 0.96 -3.50 -3.55
N PRO A 132 1.85 -2.66 -4.09
CA PRO A 132 1.79 -2.17 -5.48
C PRO A 132 2.19 -3.28 -6.48
N LEU A 133 1.20 -4.06 -6.94
CA LEU A 133 1.41 -5.29 -7.69
C LEU A 133 2.17 -5.10 -9.01
N CYS A 134 1.93 -4.01 -9.76
CA CYS A 134 2.68 -3.77 -11.00
C CYS A 134 4.15 -3.43 -10.74
N HIS A 135 4.48 -2.72 -9.66
CA HIS A 135 5.86 -2.51 -9.22
C HIS A 135 6.50 -3.84 -8.78
N LEU A 136 5.73 -4.71 -8.12
CA LEU A 136 6.19 -6.05 -7.78
C LEU A 136 6.54 -6.86 -9.03
N VAL A 137 5.68 -6.86 -10.05
CA VAL A 137 5.95 -7.52 -11.34
C VAL A 137 7.22 -6.96 -11.99
N ARG A 138 7.40 -5.65 -11.98
CA ARG A 138 8.61 -5.00 -12.52
C ARG A 138 9.87 -5.44 -11.75
N ALA A 139 9.80 -5.51 -10.42
CA ALA A 139 10.89 -6.02 -9.60
C ALA A 139 11.19 -7.50 -9.87
N MET A 140 10.16 -8.33 -10.01
CA MET A 140 10.29 -9.75 -10.38
C MET A 140 11.01 -9.92 -11.72
N ARG A 141 10.60 -9.19 -12.76
CA ARG A 141 11.19 -9.25 -14.09
C ARG A 141 12.69 -8.92 -14.09
N ARG A 142 13.12 -7.96 -13.26
CA ARG A 142 14.55 -7.65 -13.08
C ARG A 142 15.36 -8.79 -12.45
N LEU A 143 14.68 -9.73 -11.79
CA LEU A 143 15.26 -10.95 -11.22
C LEU A 143 15.08 -12.18 -12.13
N GLY A 144 14.56 -11.99 -13.36
CA GLY A 144 14.27 -13.09 -14.29
C GLY A 144 13.04 -13.91 -13.91
N LEU A 145 12.17 -13.37 -13.07
CA LEU A 145 10.93 -14.03 -12.62
C LEU A 145 9.73 -13.45 -13.36
N GLU A 146 8.85 -14.32 -13.84
CA GLU A 146 7.58 -13.91 -14.44
C GLU A 146 6.39 -14.39 -13.61
N PRO A 147 5.34 -13.57 -13.46
CA PRO A 147 4.10 -14.02 -12.83
C PRO A 147 3.39 -15.05 -13.71
N LEU A 148 2.65 -15.98 -13.08
CA LEU A 148 1.87 -17.01 -13.78
C LEU A 148 0.53 -16.53 -14.33
N SER A 149 0.15 -15.28 -14.05
CA SER A 149 -1.15 -14.70 -14.43
C SER A 149 -1.00 -13.25 -14.86
N ASP A 150 -2.01 -12.72 -15.56
CA ASP A 150 -2.10 -11.29 -15.85
C ASP A 150 -2.41 -10.52 -14.56
N VAL A 151 -1.34 -9.98 -13.95
CA VAL A 151 -1.44 -9.27 -12.67
C VAL A 151 -2.26 -7.98 -12.77
N PRO A 152 -2.11 -7.11 -13.80
CA PRO A 152 -2.98 -5.97 -14.01
C PRO A 152 -4.47 -6.34 -14.09
N GLU A 153 -4.81 -7.35 -14.87
CA GLU A 153 -6.20 -7.82 -15.01
C GLU A 153 -6.75 -8.29 -13.66
N ALA A 154 -6.03 -9.18 -12.99
CA ALA A 154 -6.42 -9.71 -11.67
C ALA A 154 -6.55 -8.60 -10.61
N CYS A 155 -5.64 -7.63 -10.60
CA CYS A 155 -5.68 -6.48 -9.69
C CYS A 155 -6.94 -5.64 -9.92
N GLN A 156 -7.23 -5.28 -11.17
CA GLN A 156 -8.41 -4.46 -11.51
C GLN A 156 -9.72 -5.21 -11.24
N ALA A 157 -9.77 -6.51 -11.52
CA ALA A 157 -10.92 -7.35 -11.20
C ALA A 157 -11.18 -7.43 -9.69
N HIS A 158 -10.12 -7.58 -8.88
CA HIS A 158 -10.24 -7.64 -7.43
C HIS A 158 -10.63 -6.29 -6.80
N THR A 159 -9.99 -5.21 -7.23
CA THR A 159 -10.19 -3.88 -6.64
C THR A 159 -11.42 -3.17 -7.18
N GLN A 160 -12.01 -3.65 -8.28
CA GLN A 160 -13.08 -2.98 -9.04
C GLN A 160 -12.69 -1.54 -9.42
N TYR A 161 -11.38 -1.31 -9.62
CA TYR A 161 -10.82 -0.02 -9.98
C TYR A 161 -10.08 -0.13 -11.32
N ARG A 162 -10.50 0.67 -12.30
CA ARG A 162 -9.82 0.77 -13.60
C ARG A 162 -8.56 1.61 -13.44
N CYS A 163 -7.42 0.94 -13.29
CA CYS A 163 -6.14 1.58 -13.01
C CYS A 163 -5.62 2.34 -14.24
N PRO A 164 -5.39 3.66 -14.15
CA PRO A 164 -4.89 4.43 -15.29
C PRO A 164 -3.39 4.32 -15.49
N VAL A 165 -2.64 3.83 -14.49
CA VAL A 165 -1.15 3.92 -14.46
C VAL A 165 -0.44 2.59 -14.65
N TYR A 166 -1.14 1.45 -14.74
CA TYR A 166 -0.48 0.13 -14.74
C TYR A 166 0.49 -0.07 -15.91
N THR A 167 0.14 0.43 -17.09
CA THR A 167 0.99 0.31 -18.29
C THR A 167 2.30 1.06 -18.12
N GLU A 168 2.22 2.32 -17.67
CA GLU A 168 3.41 3.17 -17.43
C GLU A 168 4.33 2.57 -16.37
N ILE A 169 3.76 2.00 -15.30
CA ILE A 169 4.52 1.32 -14.26
C ILE A 169 5.28 0.11 -14.84
N LEU A 170 4.60 -0.75 -15.60
CA LEU A 170 5.22 -1.95 -16.18
C LEU A 170 6.30 -1.63 -17.19
N GLU A 171 6.18 -0.53 -17.93
CA GLU A 171 7.16 -0.03 -18.89
C GLU A 171 8.30 0.77 -18.22
N GLY A 172 8.27 0.98 -16.92
CA GLY A 172 9.30 1.69 -16.18
C GLY A 172 9.30 3.20 -16.37
N ARG A 173 8.17 3.79 -16.79
CA ARG A 173 7.99 5.23 -16.99
C ARG A 173 7.46 5.96 -15.74
N GLN A 174 7.24 5.24 -14.65
CA GLN A 174 6.82 5.73 -13.34
C GLN A 174 7.71 5.19 -12.23
#